data_2c56a6b129f9d6ca6c7f1df79e015a90
#
_entry.id   2c56a6b129f9d6ca6c7f1df79e015a90
#
_cell.length_a   1.000
_cell.length_b   1.000
_cell.length_c   1.000
_cell.angle_alpha   90.00
_cell.angle_beta   90.00
_cell.angle_gamma   90.00
#
_symmetry.space_group_name_H-M   'P 1'
#
loop_
_entity.id
_entity.type
_entity.pdbx_description
1 polymer ?
#
loop_
_entity_poly.entity_id
_entity_poly.type
_entity_poly.pdbx_seq_one_letter_code
_entity_poly.pdbx_strand_id
1 'polypeptide(L)'
;MEGNLTKGPILKTLTKLAIPIMASSFLGTFYNITDMAWIGMLGSKAVAGGVVGGMFTWLSQGLASMARMGGQVQVAQCIGRGERDKAHGYAQAAIQLSTFMGLVYAVLVLLFVHPLVGFFRLEDGEALAAALSYTKIACGLIVFSFLSVTLTGIYTAQGDSKTPFVANLIGLILNMILDPLLILGPGPLPKLGVTGAAVATVTAQAVVMGIMLIGIVVQKKENVLKGIRLFTAIPQEYLRGICKIGVPTALQGMVYCFISMILTRMVSGFGAEAIATQRVGGQIESISWNTADGFGAALNAFIGQNYGAGKMDRVKKGYKASLWTVGIWGLLITLLFVFAPHKIAGIFFHEQKAIETAVGYLVIVGLSEAFLCVEMMTVGALSGLGKTRLCSIISITFTAMRVPIAVLLSRTVLGLNGIWWTITVTSVLKGILFVITFLWLTGKHGKKEGARIAACK
;
A
#
# COMPACT_ATOMS: atom_id res chain seq x y z
N MET A 1 2.96 26.86 -10.83
CA MET A 1 4.26 26.26 -10.42
C MET A 1 4.10 25.13 -9.38
N GLU A 2 2.93 24.60 -9.17
CA GLU A 2 2.69 23.38 -8.40
C GLU A 2 2.95 22.19 -9.32
N GLY A 3 3.76 21.26 -8.92
CA GLY A 3 4.12 20.07 -9.70
C GLY A 3 5.61 19.90 -10.02
N ASN A 4 6.41 20.96 -9.95
CA ASN A 4 7.85 20.84 -10.17
C ASN A 4 8.59 20.58 -8.85
N LEU A 5 8.87 19.30 -8.56
CA LEU A 5 9.58 18.86 -7.33
C LEU A 5 11.09 19.16 -7.39
N THR A 6 11.60 19.67 -8.52
CA THR A 6 13.03 19.93 -8.72
C THR A 6 13.46 21.32 -8.26
N LYS A 7 12.55 22.16 -7.77
CA LYS A 7 12.79 23.53 -7.29
C LYS A 7 12.22 23.74 -5.88
N GLY A 8 12.63 24.81 -5.20
CA GLY A 8 12.12 25.23 -3.90
C GLY A 8 12.72 24.49 -2.67
N PRO A 9 12.29 24.84 -1.44
CA PRO A 9 12.77 24.23 -0.21
C PRO A 9 12.36 22.74 -0.13
N ILE A 10 13.31 21.87 0.15
CA ILE A 10 13.16 20.42 0.05
C ILE A 10 12.07 19.91 1.02
N LEU A 11 12.21 20.22 2.31
CA LEU A 11 11.29 19.72 3.33
C LEU A 11 9.86 20.20 3.08
N LYS A 12 9.68 21.48 2.76
CA LYS A 12 8.35 22.04 2.44
C LYS A 12 7.71 21.36 1.22
N THR A 13 8.53 21.02 0.21
CA THR A 13 8.06 20.33 -0.99
C THR A 13 7.63 18.89 -0.66
N LEU A 14 8.43 18.19 0.14
CA LEU A 14 8.14 16.81 0.56
C LEU A 14 6.91 16.74 1.46
N THR A 15 6.82 17.57 2.49
CA THR A 15 5.67 17.57 3.42
C THR A 15 4.37 17.96 2.72
N LYS A 16 4.41 18.94 1.81
CA LYS A 16 3.23 19.33 1.01
C LYS A 16 2.70 18.18 0.14
N LEU A 17 3.60 17.31 -0.34
CA LEU A 17 3.23 16.13 -1.11
C LEU A 17 2.84 14.96 -0.20
N ALA A 18 3.57 14.74 0.89
CA ALA A 18 3.39 13.61 1.79
C ALA A 18 2.08 13.69 2.62
N ILE A 19 1.74 14.87 3.16
CA ILE A 19 0.57 15.03 4.04
C ILE A 19 -0.74 14.53 3.39
N PRO A 20 -1.11 14.91 2.14
CA PRO A 20 -2.33 14.37 1.52
C PRO A 20 -2.25 12.85 1.26
N ILE A 21 -1.06 12.31 0.95
CA ILE A 21 -0.89 10.87 0.74
C ILE A 21 -1.09 10.11 2.05
N MET A 22 -0.45 10.58 3.14
CA MET A 22 -0.63 10.02 4.48
C MET A 22 -2.10 10.07 4.91
N ALA A 23 -2.75 11.22 4.72
CA ALA A 23 -4.16 11.37 5.01
C ALA A 23 -5.03 10.39 4.20
N SER A 24 -4.72 10.15 2.91
CA SER A 24 -5.40 9.13 2.11
C SER A 24 -5.22 7.71 2.67
N SER A 25 -4.04 7.37 3.18
CA SER A 25 -3.78 6.07 3.81
C SER A 25 -4.59 5.88 5.09
N PHE A 26 -4.70 6.93 5.91
CA PHE A 26 -5.58 6.93 7.10
C PHE A 26 -7.05 6.78 6.72
N LEU A 27 -7.51 7.50 5.69
CA LEU A 27 -8.88 7.36 5.18
C LEU A 27 -9.17 5.91 4.77
N GLY A 28 -8.22 5.24 4.12
CA GLY A 28 -8.34 3.82 3.77
C GLY A 28 -8.50 2.91 5.00
N THR A 29 -7.80 3.21 6.10
CA THR A 29 -7.97 2.48 7.37
C THR A 29 -9.36 2.71 7.97
N PHE A 30 -9.83 3.95 8.02
CA PHE A 30 -11.18 4.28 8.49
C PHE A 30 -12.26 3.62 7.64
N TYR A 31 -12.08 3.61 6.32
CA TYR A 31 -12.95 2.90 5.39
C TYR A 31 -13.13 1.43 5.79
N ASN A 32 -12.01 0.71 5.92
CA ASN A 32 -12.05 -0.71 6.27
C ASN A 32 -12.71 -0.96 7.63
N ILE A 33 -12.46 -0.12 8.63
CA ILE A 33 -13.06 -0.24 9.97
C ILE A 33 -14.57 -0.01 9.88
N THR A 34 -15.02 1.01 9.16
CA THR A 34 -16.44 1.36 9.02
C THR A 34 -17.22 0.28 8.27
N ASP A 35 -16.68 -0.21 7.15
CA ASP A 35 -17.28 -1.29 6.36
C ASP A 35 -17.45 -2.57 7.20
N MET A 36 -16.40 -2.96 7.94
CA MET A 36 -16.45 -4.10 8.84
C MET A 36 -17.43 -3.92 10.01
N ALA A 37 -17.58 -2.70 10.52
CA ALA A 37 -18.55 -2.40 11.57
C ALA A 37 -19.99 -2.60 11.07
N TRP A 38 -20.32 -2.11 9.88
CA TRP A 38 -21.65 -2.30 9.30
C TRP A 38 -21.95 -3.76 8.95
N ILE A 39 -20.99 -4.48 8.35
CA ILE A 39 -21.14 -5.93 8.09
C ILE A 39 -21.28 -6.69 9.41
N GLY A 40 -20.58 -6.27 10.47
CA GLY A 40 -20.67 -6.84 11.80
C GLY A 40 -22.09 -6.84 12.39
N MET A 41 -22.90 -5.82 12.07
CA MET A 41 -24.31 -5.73 12.51
C MET A 41 -25.22 -6.81 11.88
N LEU A 42 -24.79 -7.45 10.80
CA LEU A 42 -25.51 -8.57 10.16
C LEU A 42 -25.24 -9.91 10.84
N GLY A 43 -24.25 -9.97 11.74
CA GLY A 43 -23.86 -11.17 12.48
C GLY A 43 -22.60 -11.86 11.94
N SER A 44 -22.13 -12.86 12.69
CA SER A 44 -20.83 -13.53 12.44
C SER A 44 -20.73 -14.24 11.09
N LYS A 45 -21.83 -14.78 10.56
CA LYS A 45 -21.87 -15.43 9.24
C LYS A 45 -21.61 -14.44 8.11
N ALA A 46 -22.22 -13.26 8.16
CA ALA A 46 -22.01 -12.20 7.22
C ALA A 46 -20.57 -11.68 7.25
N VAL A 47 -20.01 -11.51 8.46
CA VAL A 47 -18.60 -11.13 8.65
C VAL A 47 -17.68 -12.17 8.03
N ALA A 48 -17.90 -13.47 8.26
CA ALA A 48 -17.10 -14.53 7.69
C ALA A 48 -17.11 -14.48 6.14
N GLY A 49 -18.29 -14.31 5.54
CA GLY A 49 -18.44 -14.16 4.10
C GLY A 49 -17.76 -12.92 3.54
N GLY A 50 -17.94 -11.77 4.19
CA GLY A 50 -17.29 -10.50 3.79
C GLY A 50 -15.77 -10.55 3.90
N VAL A 51 -15.23 -11.18 4.96
CA VAL A 51 -13.78 -11.35 5.14
C VAL A 51 -13.18 -12.20 4.02
N VAL A 52 -13.81 -13.34 3.69
CA VAL A 52 -13.34 -14.21 2.59
C VAL A 52 -13.38 -13.47 1.26
N GLY A 53 -14.48 -12.78 0.96
CA GLY A 53 -14.58 -11.97 -0.26
C GLY A 53 -13.54 -10.83 -0.31
N GLY A 54 -13.30 -10.17 0.82
CA GLY A 54 -12.30 -9.10 0.96
C GLY A 54 -10.85 -9.56 0.74
N MET A 55 -10.52 -10.83 1.01
CA MET A 55 -9.18 -11.37 0.75
C MET A 55 -8.79 -11.32 -0.73
N PHE A 56 -9.76 -11.55 -1.64
CA PHE A 56 -9.50 -11.48 -3.09
C PHE A 56 -9.31 -10.04 -3.56
N THR A 57 -10.04 -9.08 -2.99
CA THR A 57 -9.79 -7.65 -3.27
C THR A 57 -8.43 -7.20 -2.74
N TRP A 58 -8.01 -7.69 -1.58
CA TRP A 58 -6.69 -7.40 -1.03
C TRP A 58 -5.55 -7.99 -1.89
N LEU A 59 -5.70 -9.24 -2.35
CA LEU A 59 -4.74 -9.87 -3.26
C LEU A 59 -4.58 -9.06 -4.57
N SER A 60 -5.67 -8.50 -5.08
CA SER A 60 -5.66 -7.68 -6.29
C SER A 60 -4.83 -6.41 -6.15
N GLN A 61 -4.71 -5.83 -4.93
CA GLN A 61 -3.90 -4.64 -4.70
C GLN A 61 -2.41 -4.89 -4.96
N GLY A 62 -1.93 -6.10 -4.67
CA GLY A 62 -0.56 -6.51 -5.02
C GLY A 62 -0.31 -6.42 -6.53
N LEU A 63 -1.26 -6.87 -7.34
CA LEU A 63 -1.19 -6.79 -8.80
C LEU A 63 -1.34 -5.35 -9.31
N ALA A 64 -2.29 -4.58 -8.76
CA ALA A 64 -2.47 -3.18 -9.13
C ALA A 64 -1.22 -2.33 -8.86
N SER A 65 -0.45 -2.67 -7.82
CA SER A 65 0.81 -2.00 -7.48
C SER A 65 1.85 -2.07 -8.60
N MET A 66 1.78 -3.06 -9.50
CA MET A 66 2.68 -3.20 -10.64
C MET A 66 2.56 -2.03 -11.61
N ALA A 67 1.34 -1.72 -12.07
CA ALA A 67 1.10 -0.60 -12.98
C ALA A 67 1.31 0.74 -12.27
N ARG A 68 0.88 0.86 -11.02
CA ARG A 68 1.08 2.06 -10.19
C ARG A 68 2.54 2.42 -10.04
N MET A 69 3.35 1.51 -9.51
CA MET A 69 4.76 1.78 -9.20
C MET A 69 5.58 1.96 -10.48
N GLY A 70 5.36 1.10 -11.48
CA GLY A 70 6.03 1.21 -12.77
C GLY A 70 5.71 2.53 -13.48
N GLY A 71 4.44 2.91 -13.52
CA GLY A 71 3.99 4.19 -14.09
C GLY A 71 4.50 5.40 -13.32
N GLN A 72 4.34 5.40 -11.99
CA GLN A 72 4.78 6.50 -11.13
C GLN A 72 6.27 6.82 -11.30
N VAL A 73 7.14 5.82 -11.25
CA VAL A 73 8.58 6.02 -11.34
C VAL A 73 9.00 6.50 -12.73
N GLN A 74 8.51 5.86 -13.80
CA GLN A 74 8.84 6.24 -15.17
C GLN A 74 8.35 7.64 -15.52
N VAL A 75 7.10 7.96 -15.17
CA VAL A 75 6.53 9.29 -15.38
C VAL A 75 7.30 10.35 -14.60
N ALA A 76 7.62 10.12 -13.32
CA ALA A 76 8.39 11.06 -12.51
C ALA A 76 9.77 11.34 -13.10
N GLN A 77 10.49 10.30 -13.55
CA GLN A 77 11.81 10.43 -14.15
C GLN A 77 11.75 11.17 -15.51
N CYS A 78 10.77 10.87 -16.36
CA CYS A 78 10.58 11.57 -17.63
C CYS A 78 10.23 13.05 -17.42
N ILE A 79 9.37 13.39 -16.47
CA ILE A 79 9.07 14.77 -16.09
C ILE A 79 10.36 15.48 -15.65
N GLY A 80 11.17 14.80 -14.83
CA GLY A 80 12.46 15.35 -14.39
C GLY A 80 13.42 15.64 -15.54
N ARG A 81 13.47 14.78 -16.56
CA ARG A 81 14.26 14.97 -17.79
C ARG A 81 13.70 16.05 -18.72
N GLY A 82 12.45 16.47 -18.53
CA GLY A 82 11.74 17.36 -19.44
C GLY A 82 11.13 16.65 -20.66
N GLU A 83 11.13 15.33 -20.69
CA GLU A 83 10.62 14.47 -21.77
C GLU A 83 9.11 14.23 -21.59
N ARG A 84 8.29 15.24 -21.84
CA ARG A 84 6.83 15.17 -21.59
C ARG A 84 6.12 14.15 -22.46
N ASP A 85 6.51 14.01 -23.73
CA ASP A 85 5.88 13.03 -24.63
C ASP A 85 6.13 11.60 -24.15
N LYS A 86 7.33 11.30 -23.66
CA LYS A 86 7.63 10.00 -23.05
C LYS A 86 6.87 9.81 -21.75
N ALA A 87 6.74 10.86 -20.93
CA ALA A 87 5.94 10.81 -19.72
C ALA A 87 4.47 10.48 -20.02
N HIS A 88 3.90 11.10 -21.07
CA HIS A 88 2.57 10.79 -21.57
C HIS A 88 2.46 9.32 -22.03
N GLY A 89 3.44 8.84 -22.82
CA GLY A 89 3.48 7.44 -23.27
C GLY A 89 3.52 6.43 -22.11
N TYR A 90 4.35 6.69 -21.08
CA TYR A 90 4.37 5.85 -19.88
C TYR A 90 3.07 5.92 -19.07
N ALA A 91 2.45 7.09 -18.95
CA ALA A 91 1.17 7.25 -18.27
C ALA A 91 0.08 6.46 -19.00
N GLN A 92 0.00 6.56 -20.32
CA GLN A 92 -0.93 5.82 -21.16
C GLN A 92 -0.71 4.30 -21.05
N ALA A 93 0.56 3.84 -21.11
CA ALA A 93 0.91 2.44 -20.96
C ALA A 93 0.53 1.90 -19.58
N ALA A 94 0.73 2.67 -18.50
CA ALA A 94 0.35 2.27 -17.16
C ALA A 94 -1.17 2.12 -17.01
N ILE A 95 -1.95 3.03 -17.59
CA ILE A 95 -3.42 2.97 -17.56
C ILE A 95 -3.93 1.77 -18.38
N GLN A 96 -3.40 1.54 -19.57
CA GLN A 96 -3.79 0.38 -20.40
C GLN A 96 -3.43 -0.94 -19.72
N LEU A 97 -2.21 -1.05 -19.16
CA LEU A 97 -1.78 -2.23 -18.42
C LEU A 97 -2.68 -2.48 -17.20
N SER A 98 -3.01 -1.42 -16.46
CA SER A 98 -3.89 -1.48 -15.29
C SER A 98 -5.30 -1.95 -15.68
N THR A 99 -5.86 -1.39 -16.75
CA THR A 99 -7.17 -1.80 -17.28
C THR A 99 -7.15 -3.27 -17.71
N PHE A 100 -6.13 -3.67 -18.48
CA PHE A 100 -5.98 -5.05 -18.93
C PHE A 100 -5.87 -6.03 -17.76
N MET A 101 -4.99 -5.74 -16.78
CA MET A 101 -4.82 -6.58 -15.60
C MET A 101 -6.09 -6.64 -14.75
N GLY A 102 -6.79 -5.51 -14.57
CA GLY A 102 -8.06 -5.49 -13.85
C GLY A 102 -9.14 -6.32 -14.51
N LEU A 103 -9.26 -6.25 -15.83
CA LEU A 103 -10.19 -7.07 -16.60
C LEU A 103 -9.83 -8.56 -16.56
N VAL A 104 -8.56 -8.90 -16.76
CA VAL A 104 -8.09 -10.30 -16.67
C VAL A 104 -8.35 -10.86 -15.27
N TYR A 105 -8.03 -10.09 -14.22
CA TYR A 105 -8.31 -10.50 -12.85
C TYR A 105 -9.80 -10.71 -12.60
N ALA A 106 -10.66 -9.79 -13.05
CA ALA A 106 -12.11 -9.91 -12.94
C ALA A 106 -12.62 -11.18 -13.63
N VAL A 107 -12.21 -11.41 -14.87
CA VAL A 107 -12.61 -12.61 -15.63
C VAL A 107 -12.15 -13.90 -14.93
N LEU A 108 -10.89 -13.97 -14.51
CA LEU A 108 -10.37 -15.15 -13.82
C LEU A 108 -11.12 -15.42 -12.51
N VAL A 109 -11.33 -14.38 -11.68
CA VAL A 109 -12.08 -14.56 -10.43
C VAL A 109 -13.53 -14.95 -10.68
N LEU A 110 -14.21 -14.35 -11.66
CA LEU A 110 -15.59 -14.71 -11.98
C LEU A 110 -15.73 -16.15 -12.50
N LEU A 111 -14.80 -16.61 -13.34
CA LEU A 111 -14.78 -17.99 -13.85
C LEU A 111 -14.52 -19.01 -12.74
N PHE A 112 -13.64 -18.68 -11.80
CA PHE A 112 -13.20 -19.59 -10.75
C PHE A 112 -13.76 -19.23 -9.37
N VAL A 113 -14.81 -18.41 -9.26
CA VAL A 113 -15.34 -17.93 -7.98
C VAL A 113 -15.72 -19.07 -7.03
N HIS A 114 -16.37 -20.13 -7.55
CA HIS A 114 -16.79 -21.27 -6.73
C HIS A 114 -15.60 -22.06 -6.12
N PRO A 115 -14.58 -22.51 -6.91
CA PRO A 115 -13.42 -23.17 -6.33
C PRO A 115 -12.57 -22.23 -5.46
N LEU A 116 -12.47 -20.94 -5.79
CA LEU A 116 -11.72 -19.97 -4.99
C LEU A 116 -12.34 -19.78 -3.61
N VAL A 117 -13.64 -19.51 -3.53
CA VAL A 117 -14.36 -19.37 -2.25
C VAL A 117 -14.46 -20.71 -1.53
N GLY A 118 -14.68 -21.81 -2.26
CA GLY A 118 -14.73 -23.18 -1.72
C GLY A 118 -13.43 -23.63 -1.05
N PHE A 119 -12.29 -23.06 -1.41
CA PHE A 119 -11.00 -23.31 -0.75
C PHE A 119 -11.04 -23.01 0.77
N PHE A 120 -11.86 -22.04 1.18
CA PHE A 120 -11.99 -21.65 2.59
C PHE A 120 -12.91 -22.54 3.40
N ARG A 121 -13.58 -23.53 2.77
CA ARG A 121 -14.46 -24.53 3.41
C ARG A 121 -15.45 -23.91 4.40
N LEU A 122 -16.17 -22.87 3.95
CA LEU A 122 -17.26 -22.30 4.75
C LEU A 122 -18.38 -23.33 4.85
N GLU A 123 -18.61 -23.86 6.04
CA GLU A 123 -19.63 -24.90 6.30
C GLU A 123 -21.06 -24.33 6.27
N ASP A 124 -21.20 -23.04 6.58
CA ASP A 124 -22.49 -22.35 6.60
C ASP A 124 -22.86 -21.84 5.21
N GLY A 125 -24.04 -22.24 4.71
CA GLY A 125 -24.54 -21.86 3.38
C GLY A 125 -24.78 -20.36 3.22
N GLU A 126 -25.16 -19.63 4.30
CA GLU A 126 -25.36 -18.18 4.25
C GLU A 126 -24.01 -17.46 4.13
N ALA A 127 -23.00 -17.89 4.89
CA ALA A 127 -21.65 -17.34 4.81
C ALA A 127 -21.03 -17.59 3.43
N LEU A 128 -21.26 -18.79 2.86
CA LEU A 128 -20.82 -19.12 1.50
C LEU A 128 -21.48 -18.25 0.44
N ALA A 129 -22.81 -18.08 0.53
CA ALA A 129 -23.57 -17.23 -0.39
C ALA A 129 -23.11 -15.75 -0.31
N ALA A 130 -22.88 -15.25 0.92
CA ALA A 130 -22.36 -13.91 1.16
C ALA A 130 -20.95 -13.73 0.55
N ALA A 131 -20.03 -14.69 0.76
CA ALA A 131 -18.70 -14.67 0.19
C ALA A 131 -18.73 -14.68 -1.34
N LEU A 132 -19.56 -15.53 -1.96
CA LEU A 132 -19.73 -15.60 -3.42
C LEU A 132 -20.28 -14.28 -3.99
N SER A 133 -21.30 -13.72 -3.36
CA SER A 133 -21.94 -12.47 -3.82
C SER A 133 -20.97 -11.30 -3.71
N TYR A 134 -20.29 -11.17 -2.58
CA TYR A 134 -19.27 -10.12 -2.38
C TYR A 134 -18.15 -10.23 -3.40
N THR A 135 -17.57 -11.42 -3.56
CA THR A 135 -16.45 -11.67 -4.48
C THR A 135 -16.84 -11.39 -5.93
N LYS A 136 -18.02 -11.83 -6.37
CA LYS A 136 -18.51 -11.58 -7.75
C LYS A 136 -18.62 -10.09 -8.06
N ILE A 137 -19.15 -9.29 -7.15
CA ILE A 137 -19.35 -7.85 -7.36
C ILE A 137 -18.03 -7.10 -7.21
N ALA A 138 -17.35 -7.26 -6.07
CA ALA A 138 -16.15 -6.52 -5.77
C ALA A 138 -15.00 -6.83 -6.73
N CYS A 139 -14.79 -8.11 -7.08
CA CYS A 139 -13.76 -8.50 -8.02
C CYS A 139 -14.21 -8.41 -9.50
N GLY A 140 -15.50 -8.58 -9.80
CA GLY A 140 -16.02 -8.40 -11.15
C GLY A 140 -15.88 -6.97 -11.68
N LEU A 141 -15.93 -5.98 -10.80
CA LEU A 141 -15.78 -4.56 -11.10
C LEU A 141 -14.47 -3.96 -10.56
N ILE A 142 -13.47 -4.79 -10.28
CA ILE A 142 -12.19 -4.39 -9.68
C ILE A 142 -11.39 -3.41 -10.55
N VAL A 143 -11.71 -3.31 -11.83
CA VAL A 143 -11.04 -2.40 -12.76
C VAL A 143 -11.08 -0.94 -12.28
N PHE A 144 -12.13 -0.52 -11.59
CA PHE A 144 -12.23 0.82 -11.02
C PHE A 144 -11.15 1.05 -9.96
N SER A 145 -10.92 0.06 -9.11
CA SER A 145 -9.84 0.10 -8.10
C SER A 145 -8.46 0.13 -8.74
N PHE A 146 -8.20 -0.72 -9.72
CA PHE A 146 -6.93 -0.75 -10.46
C PHE A 146 -6.61 0.60 -11.09
N LEU A 147 -7.59 1.19 -11.76
CA LEU A 147 -7.44 2.52 -12.38
C LEU A 147 -7.22 3.62 -11.35
N SER A 148 -8.00 3.64 -10.25
CA SER A 148 -7.84 4.63 -9.18
C SER A 148 -6.45 4.60 -8.56
N VAL A 149 -5.93 3.39 -8.29
CA VAL A 149 -4.59 3.18 -7.72
C VAL A 149 -3.51 3.65 -8.70
N THR A 150 -3.65 3.35 -9.98
CA THR A 150 -2.67 3.74 -11.01
C THR A 150 -2.71 5.24 -11.27
N LEU A 151 -3.90 5.85 -11.36
CA LEU A 151 -4.07 7.30 -11.48
C LEU A 151 -3.44 8.04 -10.30
N THR A 152 -3.65 7.54 -9.06
CA THR A 152 -3.01 8.09 -7.86
C THR A 152 -1.48 8.12 -8.00
N GLY A 153 -0.87 7.05 -8.50
CA GLY A 153 0.57 6.99 -8.76
C GLY A 153 1.02 8.03 -9.79
N ILE A 154 0.29 8.19 -10.88
CA ILE A 154 0.64 9.15 -11.94
C ILE A 154 0.45 10.60 -11.48
N TYR A 155 -0.63 10.91 -10.74
CA TYR A 155 -0.82 12.22 -10.11
C TYR A 155 0.31 12.55 -9.14
N THR A 156 0.68 11.59 -8.30
CA THR A 156 1.81 11.73 -7.35
C THR A 156 3.13 11.97 -8.09
N ALA A 157 3.38 11.27 -9.19
CA ALA A 157 4.55 11.46 -10.04
C ALA A 157 4.64 12.90 -10.61
N GLN A 158 3.50 13.52 -10.89
CA GLN A 158 3.40 14.92 -11.34
C GLN A 158 3.53 15.93 -10.19
N GLY A 159 3.62 15.47 -8.94
CA GLY A 159 3.68 16.33 -7.74
C GLY A 159 2.30 16.82 -7.27
N ASP A 160 1.22 16.19 -7.74
CA ASP A 160 -0.14 16.44 -7.28
C ASP A 160 -0.65 15.27 -6.43
N SER A 161 -0.65 15.44 -5.12
CA SER A 161 -1.26 14.50 -4.17
C SER A 161 -2.62 14.95 -3.66
N LYS A 162 -3.00 16.20 -3.95
CA LYS A 162 -4.28 16.76 -3.47
C LYS A 162 -5.47 16.18 -4.23
N THR A 163 -5.35 16.07 -5.55
CA THR A 163 -6.44 15.52 -6.39
C THR A 163 -6.80 14.09 -5.98
N PRO A 164 -5.86 13.14 -5.85
CA PRO A 164 -6.17 11.81 -5.31
C PRO A 164 -6.72 11.84 -3.88
N PHE A 165 -6.21 12.70 -3.01
CA PHE A 165 -6.70 12.84 -1.64
C PHE A 165 -8.16 13.26 -1.60
N VAL A 166 -8.54 14.31 -2.34
CA VAL A 166 -9.92 14.80 -2.40
C VAL A 166 -10.86 13.74 -2.99
N ALA A 167 -10.42 13.05 -4.05
CA ALA A 167 -11.19 11.96 -4.64
C ALA A 167 -11.43 10.83 -3.63
N ASN A 168 -10.39 10.37 -2.93
CA ASN A 168 -10.50 9.34 -1.90
C ASN A 168 -11.37 9.77 -0.71
N LEU A 169 -11.27 11.02 -0.29
CA LEU A 169 -12.11 11.57 0.78
C LEU A 169 -13.59 11.56 0.41
N ILE A 170 -13.93 11.99 -0.81
CA ILE A 170 -15.32 11.96 -1.31
C ILE A 170 -15.79 10.50 -1.43
N GLY A 171 -14.96 9.60 -1.94
CA GLY A 171 -15.27 8.18 -2.03
C GLY A 171 -15.54 7.55 -0.67
N LEU A 172 -14.72 7.88 0.35
CA LEU A 172 -14.94 7.42 1.73
C LEU A 172 -16.30 7.91 2.28
N ILE A 173 -16.57 9.21 2.17
CA ILE A 173 -17.83 9.79 2.66
C ILE A 173 -19.03 9.13 1.96
N LEU A 174 -18.93 8.95 0.65
CA LEU A 174 -19.97 8.28 -0.12
C LEU A 174 -20.17 6.83 0.33
N ASN A 175 -19.09 6.08 0.54
CA ASN A 175 -19.18 4.71 1.04
C ASN A 175 -19.82 4.65 2.44
N MET A 176 -19.38 5.51 3.36
CA MET A 176 -19.98 5.58 4.72
C MET A 176 -21.48 5.89 4.71
N ILE A 177 -21.98 6.59 3.68
CA ILE A 177 -23.41 6.83 3.49
C ILE A 177 -24.10 5.62 2.85
N LEU A 178 -23.47 5.05 1.81
CA LEU A 178 -24.07 3.94 1.06
C LEU A 178 -24.10 2.63 1.85
N ASP A 179 -23.12 2.36 2.70
CA ASP A 179 -23.05 1.14 3.50
C ASP A 179 -24.32 0.91 4.33
N PRO A 180 -24.72 1.80 5.27
CA PRO A 180 -25.93 1.57 6.05
C PRO A 180 -27.20 1.54 5.18
N LEU A 181 -27.23 2.30 4.08
CA LEU A 181 -28.38 2.33 3.19
C LEU A 181 -28.55 1.01 2.41
N LEU A 182 -27.48 0.42 1.92
CA LEU A 182 -27.52 -0.80 1.10
C LEU A 182 -27.40 -2.07 1.95
N ILE A 183 -26.69 -2.03 3.08
CA ILE A 183 -26.53 -3.19 3.96
C ILE A 183 -27.80 -3.44 4.76
N LEU A 184 -28.33 -2.39 5.42
CA LEU A 184 -29.45 -2.52 6.34
C LEU A 184 -30.82 -2.31 5.68
N GLY A 185 -30.86 -1.56 4.55
CA GLY A 185 -32.09 -1.28 3.81
C GLY A 185 -33.13 -0.50 4.64
N PRO A 186 -32.84 0.69 5.18
CA PRO A 186 -33.81 1.44 5.95
C PRO A 186 -34.95 1.95 5.05
N GLY A 187 -36.17 1.85 5.55
CA GLY A 187 -37.37 2.31 4.87
C GLY A 187 -37.72 1.49 3.61
N PRO A 188 -37.93 2.10 2.42
CA PRO A 188 -38.33 1.40 1.22
C PRO A 188 -37.17 0.69 0.48
N LEU A 189 -35.94 0.84 0.95
CA LEU A 189 -34.76 0.26 0.32
C LEU A 189 -34.64 -1.24 0.63
N PRO A 190 -34.23 -2.07 -0.35
CA PRO A 190 -34.04 -3.49 -0.12
C PRO A 190 -32.81 -3.73 0.76
N LYS A 191 -32.95 -4.62 1.75
CA LYS A 191 -31.84 -5.08 2.59
C LYS A 191 -30.96 -6.02 1.78
N LEU A 192 -29.83 -5.52 1.27
CA LEU A 192 -28.89 -6.29 0.45
C LEU A 192 -27.81 -7.02 1.26
N GLY A 193 -27.66 -6.70 2.54
CA GLY A 193 -26.65 -7.34 3.40
C GLY A 193 -25.23 -7.16 2.87
N VAL A 194 -24.44 -8.23 2.86
CA VAL A 194 -23.05 -8.25 2.39
C VAL A 194 -22.91 -7.86 0.91
N THR A 195 -23.92 -8.19 0.11
CA THR A 195 -24.00 -7.73 -1.29
C THR A 195 -24.07 -6.21 -1.38
N GLY A 196 -24.82 -5.59 -0.47
CA GLY A 196 -24.91 -4.12 -0.35
C GLY A 196 -23.56 -3.46 -0.07
N ALA A 197 -22.75 -4.04 0.83
CA ALA A 197 -21.39 -3.58 1.11
C ALA A 197 -20.50 -3.63 -0.15
N ALA A 198 -20.55 -4.73 -0.91
CA ALA A 198 -19.80 -4.85 -2.15
C ALA A 198 -20.20 -3.80 -3.19
N VAL A 199 -21.51 -3.52 -3.34
CA VAL A 199 -22.01 -2.50 -4.25
C VAL A 199 -21.60 -1.10 -3.81
N ALA A 200 -21.69 -0.79 -2.51
CA ALA A 200 -21.25 0.50 -1.97
C ALA A 200 -19.76 0.74 -2.22
N THR A 201 -18.93 -0.28 -1.95
CA THR A 201 -17.48 -0.25 -2.19
C THR A 201 -17.14 0.04 -3.65
N VAL A 202 -17.74 -0.72 -4.58
CA VAL A 202 -17.47 -0.54 -6.01
C VAL A 202 -17.97 0.80 -6.52
N THR A 203 -19.14 1.25 -6.06
CA THR A 203 -19.68 2.58 -6.41
C THR A 203 -18.76 3.70 -5.93
N ALA A 204 -18.27 3.61 -4.69
CA ALA A 204 -17.31 4.57 -4.15
C ALA A 204 -16.01 4.60 -4.99
N GLN A 205 -15.47 3.44 -5.37
CA GLN A 205 -14.27 3.36 -6.21
C GLN A 205 -14.48 3.91 -7.62
N ALA A 206 -15.65 3.67 -8.21
CA ALA A 206 -16.01 4.23 -9.50
C ALA A 206 -16.11 5.77 -9.45
N VAL A 207 -16.67 6.31 -8.37
CA VAL A 207 -16.73 7.77 -8.13
C VAL A 207 -15.33 8.35 -7.91
N VAL A 208 -14.47 7.70 -7.13
CA VAL A 208 -13.05 8.11 -6.95
C VAL A 208 -12.35 8.19 -8.30
N MET A 209 -12.45 7.14 -9.12
CA MET A 209 -11.90 7.14 -10.48
C MET A 209 -12.49 8.28 -11.32
N GLY A 210 -13.82 8.45 -11.30
CA GLY A 210 -14.52 9.50 -12.05
C GLY A 210 -14.03 10.91 -11.68
N ILE A 211 -13.86 11.19 -10.38
CA ILE A 211 -13.34 12.50 -9.90
C ILE A 211 -11.91 12.71 -10.40
N MET A 212 -11.05 11.69 -10.36
CA MET A 212 -9.69 11.81 -10.89
C MET A 212 -9.68 12.05 -12.41
N LEU A 213 -10.57 11.41 -13.17
CA LEU A 213 -10.70 11.64 -14.62
C LEU A 213 -11.24 13.06 -14.91
N ILE A 214 -12.25 13.53 -14.17
CA ILE A 214 -12.74 14.92 -14.28
C ILE A 214 -11.61 15.89 -13.95
N GLY A 215 -10.80 15.60 -12.94
CA GLY A 215 -9.62 16.39 -12.58
C GLY A 215 -8.64 16.58 -13.75
N ILE A 216 -8.50 15.61 -14.66
CA ILE A 216 -7.66 15.72 -15.88
C ILE A 216 -8.20 16.80 -16.82
N VAL A 217 -9.52 16.87 -16.97
CA VAL A 217 -10.19 17.80 -17.89
C VAL A 217 -10.23 19.21 -17.30
N VAL A 218 -10.58 19.33 -16.01
CA VAL A 218 -10.78 20.62 -15.33
C VAL A 218 -9.47 21.33 -15.03
N GLN A 219 -8.39 20.60 -14.78
CA GLN A 219 -7.08 21.22 -14.53
C GLN A 219 -6.58 21.96 -15.78
N LYS A 220 -6.46 23.29 -15.68
CA LYS A 220 -5.90 24.15 -16.75
C LYS A 220 -4.41 23.90 -17.01
N LYS A 221 -3.70 23.20 -16.09
CA LYS A 221 -2.28 22.87 -16.22
C LYS A 221 -2.07 21.78 -17.27
N GLU A 222 -0.90 21.78 -17.89
CA GLU A 222 -0.43 20.70 -18.74
C GLU A 222 -0.30 19.41 -17.91
N ASN A 223 -1.34 18.59 -17.94
CA ASN A 223 -1.38 17.30 -17.27
C ASN A 223 -0.91 16.22 -18.26
N VAL A 224 0.03 15.37 -17.84
CA VAL A 224 0.55 14.25 -18.62
C VAL A 224 -0.57 13.27 -19.02
N LEU A 225 -1.69 13.29 -18.29
CA LEU A 225 -2.86 12.43 -18.55
C LEU A 225 -3.79 12.97 -19.65
N LYS A 226 -3.59 14.20 -20.16
CA LYS A 226 -4.46 14.75 -21.22
C LYS A 226 -4.26 14.02 -22.55
N GLY A 227 -5.36 13.63 -23.18
CA GLY A 227 -5.32 13.00 -24.50
C GLY A 227 -5.00 11.51 -24.50
N ILE A 228 -5.04 10.84 -23.35
CA ILE A 228 -4.85 9.38 -23.26
C ILE A 228 -5.94 8.65 -24.06
N ARG A 229 -5.50 7.69 -24.86
CA ARG A 229 -6.36 6.81 -25.67
C ARG A 229 -6.19 5.37 -25.20
N LEU A 230 -7.28 4.76 -24.73
CA LEU A 230 -7.24 3.39 -24.17
C LEU A 230 -6.97 2.31 -25.22
N PHE A 231 -7.36 2.53 -26.47
CA PHE A 231 -7.33 1.51 -27.54
C PHE A 231 -6.23 1.73 -28.59
N THR A 232 -5.30 2.66 -28.37
CA THR A 232 -4.17 2.82 -29.28
C THR A 232 -3.02 1.91 -28.91
N ALA A 233 -2.39 1.30 -29.90
CA ALA A 233 -1.18 0.50 -29.67
C ALA A 233 -0.06 1.34 -29.07
N ILE A 234 0.53 0.82 -27.99
CA ILE A 234 1.65 1.45 -27.32
C ILE A 234 2.94 0.71 -27.68
N PRO A 235 4.04 1.44 -27.96
CA PRO A 235 5.35 0.82 -28.17
C PRO A 235 5.71 -0.09 -27.00
N GLN A 236 6.20 -1.29 -27.31
CA GLN A 236 6.57 -2.31 -26.32
C GLN A 236 7.61 -1.83 -25.29
N GLU A 237 8.38 -0.82 -25.66
CA GLU A 237 9.38 -0.18 -24.78
C GLU A 237 8.74 0.37 -23.50
N TYR A 238 7.59 1.05 -23.59
CA TYR A 238 6.89 1.60 -22.42
C TYR A 238 6.41 0.50 -21.48
N LEU A 239 5.78 -0.56 -22.02
CA LEU A 239 5.35 -1.70 -21.22
C LEU A 239 6.53 -2.39 -20.54
N ARG A 240 7.61 -2.65 -21.29
CA ARG A 240 8.84 -3.24 -20.73
C ARG A 240 9.43 -2.36 -19.63
N GLY A 241 9.43 -1.03 -19.79
CA GLY A 241 9.88 -0.09 -18.78
C GLY A 241 9.06 -0.15 -17.49
N ILE A 242 7.72 -0.22 -17.61
CA ILE A 242 6.79 -0.36 -16.48
C ILE A 242 6.98 -1.71 -15.78
N CYS A 243 7.01 -2.80 -16.53
CA CYS A 243 7.16 -4.15 -15.99
C CYS A 243 8.50 -4.34 -15.29
N LYS A 244 9.58 -3.76 -15.79
CA LYS A 244 10.91 -3.83 -15.16
C LYS A 244 10.93 -3.30 -13.73
N ILE A 245 10.09 -2.30 -13.43
CA ILE A 245 9.95 -1.66 -12.13
C ILE A 245 8.82 -2.30 -11.33
N GLY A 246 7.68 -2.54 -11.95
CA GLY A 246 6.46 -2.97 -11.30
C GLY A 246 6.43 -4.44 -10.91
N VAL A 247 6.94 -5.35 -11.77
CA VAL A 247 6.93 -6.80 -11.47
C VAL A 247 7.69 -7.14 -10.17
N PRO A 248 8.92 -6.63 -9.95
CA PRO A 248 9.60 -6.86 -8.68
C PRO A 248 8.80 -6.38 -7.48
N THR A 249 8.15 -5.21 -7.58
CA THR A 249 7.33 -4.64 -6.49
C THR A 249 6.09 -5.49 -6.21
N ALA A 250 5.39 -5.94 -7.26
CA ALA A 250 4.23 -6.83 -7.10
C ALA A 250 4.61 -8.17 -6.46
N LEU A 251 5.72 -8.76 -6.92
CA LEU A 251 6.23 -10.02 -6.36
C LEU A 251 6.60 -9.85 -4.87
N GLN A 252 7.26 -8.75 -4.51
CA GLN A 252 7.58 -8.43 -3.13
C GLN A 252 6.31 -8.38 -2.25
N GLY A 253 5.25 -7.70 -2.72
CA GLY A 253 3.97 -7.61 -2.02
C GLY A 253 3.30 -8.98 -1.85
N MET A 254 3.26 -9.79 -2.90
CA MET A 254 2.68 -11.14 -2.85
C MET A 254 3.43 -12.06 -1.87
N VAL A 255 4.77 -12.05 -1.90
CA VAL A 255 5.58 -12.84 -0.96
C VAL A 255 5.37 -12.38 0.47
N TYR A 256 5.29 -11.06 0.70
CA TYR A 256 5.00 -10.53 2.03
C TYR A 256 3.65 -11.04 2.57
N CYS A 257 2.59 -11.00 1.75
CA CYS A 257 1.29 -11.52 2.13
C CYS A 257 1.33 -13.00 2.47
N PHE A 258 1.97 -13.80 1.62
CA PHE A 258 2.09 -15.24 1.82
C PHE A 258 2.84 -15.60 3.11
N ILE A 259 3.98 -14.95 3.36
CA ILE A 259 4.75 -15.16 4.59
C ILE A 259 3.96 -14.71 5.83
N SER A 260 3.26 -13.59 5.75
CA SER A 260 2.39 -13.11 6.85
C SER A 260 1.29 -14.10 7.19
N MET A 261 0.70 -14.77 6.18
CA MET A 261 -0.29 -15.85 6.41
C MET A 261 0.33 -17.05 7.13
N ILE A 262 1.55 -17.45 6.75
CA ILE A 262 2.27 -18.54 7.43
C ILE A 262 2.54 -18.18 8.89
N LEU A 263 3.07 -16.98 9.16
CA LEU A 263 3.33 -16.53 10.52
C LEU A 263 2.05 -16.46 11.36
N THR A 264 0.95 -15.96 10.79
CA THR A 264 -0.36 -15.94 11.47
C THR A 264 -0.83 -17.35 11.82
N ARG A 265 -0.64 -18.33 10.92
CA ARG A 265 -0.92 -19.74 11.19
C ARG A 265 -0.05 -20.30 12.32
N MET A 266 1.22 -19.90 12.40
CA MET A 266 2.08 -20.30 13.52
C MET A 266 1.60 -19.71 14.85
N VAL A 267 1.20 -18.43 14.85
CA VAL A 267 0.64 -17.76 16.03
C VAL A 267 -0.67 -18.41 16.48
N SER A 268 -1.50 -18.89 15.55
CA SER A 268 -2.77 -19.56 15.90
C SER A 268 -2.57 -20.83 16.73
N GLY A 269 -1.43 -21.48 16.64
CA GLY A 269 -1.06 -22.61 17.48
C GLY A 269 -0.89 -22.27 18.96
N PHE A 270 -0.79 -20.98 19.32
CA PHE A 270 -0.67 -20.50 20.70
C PHE A 270 -2.00 -20.04 21.31
N GLY A 271 -3.11 -20.19 20.60
CA GLY A 271 -4.46 -19.90 21.08
C GLY A 271 -5.09 -18.63 20.53
N ALA A 272 -6.37 -18.44 20.83
CA ALA A 272 -7.18 -17.34 20.31
C ALA A 272 -6.68 -15.97 20.78
N GLU A 273 -6.18 -15.86 22.01
CA GLU A 273 -5.62 -14.63 22.58
C GLU A 273 -4.42 -14.12 21.78
N ALA A 274 -3.53 -15.04 21.35
CA ALA A 274 -2.36 -14.69 20.54
C ALA A 274 -2.76 -14.12 19.15
N ILE A 275 -3.77 -14.71 18.52
CA ILE A 275 -4.32 -14.22 17.26
C ILE A 275 -4.96 -12.83 17.43
N ALA A 276 -5.78 -12.67 18.49
CA ALA A 276 -6.43 -11.40 18.79
C ALA A 276 -5.38 -10.30 19.05
N THR A 277 -4.35 -10.60 19.84
CA THR A 277 -3.24 -9.70 20.12
C THR A 277 -2.51 -9.30 18.85
N GLN A 278 -2.13 -10.24 17.98
CA GLN A 278 -1.44 -9.92 16.74
C GLN A 278 -2.32 -9.09 15.79
N ARG A 279 -3.61 -9.35 15.75
CA ARG A 279 -4.54 -8.58 14.90
C ARG A 279 -4.71 -7.14 15.38
N VAL A 280 -4.97 -6.96 16.68
CA VAL A 280 -5.11 -5.63 17.27
C VAL A 280 -3.79 -4.88 17.24
N GLY A 281 -2.68 -5.56 17.61
CA GLY A 281 -1.35 -4.99 17.54
C GLY A 281 -0.99 -4.50 16.14
N GLY A 282 -1.23 -5.31 15.11
CA GLY A 282 -1.02 -4.91 13.72
C GLY A 282 -1.88 -3.72 13.29
N GLN A 283 -3.09 -3.57 13.84
CA GLN A 283 -3.94 -2.40 13.59
C GLN A 283 -3.36 -1.14 14.24
N ILE A 284 -2.79 -1.26 15.44
CA ILE A 284 -2.11 -0.16 16.13
C ILE A 284 -0.85 0.25 15.35
N GLU A 285 -0.03 -0.71 14.92
CA GLU A 285 1.14 -0.47 14.08
C GLU A 285 0.79 0.18 12.74
N SER A 286 -0.40 -0.08 12.19
CA SER A 286 -0.82 0.47 10.91
C SER A 286 -0.81 2.00 10.86
N ILE A 287 -0.96 2.67 12.00
CA ILE A 287 -0.83 4.12 12.13
C ILE A 287 0.60 4.56 11.79
N SER A 288 1.58 3.82 12.29
CA SER A 288 3.01 4.10 12.07
C SER A 288 3.41 3.88 10.62
N TRP A 289 3.16 2.70 10.10
CA TRP A 289 3.63 2.36 8.76
C TRP A 289 2.82 3.00 7.62
N ASN A 290 1.53 3.32 7.80
CA ASN A 290 0.80 4.15 6.84
C ASN A 290 1.40 5.55 6.70
N THR A 291 1.86 6.14 7.83
CA THR A 291 2.57 7.41 7.82
C THR A 291 3.88 7.29 7.05
N ALA A 292 4.67 6.25 7.32
CA ALA A 292 5.95 6.02 6.67
C ALA A 292 5.81 5.70 5.17
N ASP A 293 4.81 4.90 4.78
CA ASP A 293 4.52 4.57 3.38
C ASP A 293 4.09 5.81 2.59
N GLY A 294 3.19 6.62 3.15
CA GLY A 294 2.76 7.88 2.54
C GLY A 294 3.93 8.84 2.30
N PHE A 295 4.85 8.93 3.27
CA PHE A 295 6.07 9.71 3.11
C PHE A 295 7.02 9.10 2.08
N GLY A 296 7.14 7.77 2.06
CA GLY A 296 7.90 7.00 1.08
C GLY A 296 7.38 7.21 -0.35
N ALA A 297 6.07 7.23 -0.55
CA ALA A 297 5.46 7.49 -1.85
C ALA A 297 5.72 8.93 -2.35
N ALA A 298 5.69 9.91 -1.45
CA ALA A 298 6.06 11.29 -1.77
C ALA A 298 7.55 11.40 -2.13
N LEU A 299 8.41 10.75 -1.36
CA LEU A 299 9.85 10.71 -1.60
C LEU A 299 10.19 10.01 -2.91
N ASN A 300 9.46 8.95 -3.28
CA ASN A 300 9.59 8.27 -4.56
C ASN A 300 9.44 9.25 -5.73
N ALA A 301 8.35 10.02 -5.76
CA ALA A 301 8.10 11.01 -6.80
C ALA A 301 9.14 12.13 -6.78
N PHE A 302 9.51 12.63 -5.59
CA PHE A 302 10.54 13.66 -5.44
C PHE A 302 11.89 13.19 -5.97
N ILE A 303 12.33 12.00 -5.59
CA ILE A 303 13.60 11.42 -6.05
C ILE A 303 13.53 11.12 -7.54
N GLY A 304 12.43 10.55 -8.04
CA GLY A 304 12.25 10.26 -9.47
C GLY A 304 12.44 11.50 -10.33
N GLN A 305 11.77 12.62 -10.00
CA GLN A 305 11.94 13.87 -10.75
C GLN A 305 13.33 14.46 -10.62
N ASN A 306 13.93 14.48 -9.42
CA ASN A 306 15.26 15.05 -9.22
C ASN A 306 16.36 14.19 -9.85
N TYR A 307 16.23 12.87 -9.83
CA TYR A 307 17.11 11.93 -10.49
C TYR A 307 17.03 12.09 -12.02
N GLY A 308 15.81 12.14 -12.58
CA GLY A 308 15.60 12.42 -14.00
C GLY A 308 16.21 13.76 -14.44
N ALA A 309 16.14 14.78 -13.58
CA ALA A 309 16.75 16.11 -13.82
C ALA A 309 18.27 16.13 -13.63
N GLY A 310 18.92 15.03 -13.21
CA GLY A 310 20.36 14.98 -12.92
C GLY A 310 20.77 15.66 -11.60
N LYS A 311 19.82 16.05 -10.75
CA LYS A 311 20.06 16.81 -9.51
C LYS A 311 20.38 15.88 -8.31
N MET A 312 21.48 15.13 -8.38
CA MET A 312 21.86 14.14 -7.37
C MET A 312 22.07 14.73 -5.97
N ASP A 313 22.58 15.97 -5.86
CA ASP A 313 22.71 16.63 -4.56
C ASP A 313 21.35 16.87 -3.89
N ARG A 314 20.33 17.17 -4.70
CA ARG A 314 18.97 17.37 -4.22
C ARG A 314 18.34 16.04 -3.82
N VAL A 315 18.63 14.94 -4.53
CA VAL A 315 18.26 13.56 -4.15
C VAL A 315 18.82 13.21 -2.78
N LYS A 316 20.11 13.43 -2.54
CA LYS A 316 20.77 13.15 -1.26
C LYS A 316 20.20 13.99 -0.11
N LYS A 317 20.03 15.31 -0.34
CA LYS A 317 19.44 16.22 0.65
C LYS A 317 18.00 15.85 0.98
N GLY A 318 17.20 15.47 -0.04
CA GLY A 318 15.82 15.02 0.12
C GLY A 318 15.74 13.75 0.95
N TYR A 319 16.57 12.75 0.64
CA TYR A 319 16.66 11.52 1.42
C TYR A 319 17.06 11.79 2.87
N LYS A 320 18.10 12.60 3.11
CA LYS A 320 18.56 12.94 4.48
C LYS A 320 17.45 13.65 5.27
N ALA A 321 16.76 14.62 4.67
CA ALA A 321 15.63 15.30 5.31
C ALA A 321 14.50 14.32 5.69
N SER A 322 14.16 13.41 4.77
CA SER A 322 13.15 12.38 5.00
C SER A 322 13.57 11.39 6.09
N LEU A 323 14.85 10.98 6.10
CA LEU A 323 15.40 10.07 7.10
C LEU A 323 15.26 10.64 8.52
N TRP A 324 15.54 11.94 8.68
CA TRP A 324 15.34 12.60 9.97
C TRP A 324 13.85 12.69 10.33
N THR A 325 12.99 13.11 9.42
CA THR A 325 11.55 13.29 9.68
C THR A 325 10.90 11.95 10.05
N VAL A 326 11.10 10.92 9.22
CA VAL A 326 10.50 9.60 9.42
C VAL A 326 11.19 8.83 10.54
N GLY A 327 12.50 9.03 10.73
CA GLY A 327 13.25 8.45 11.84
C GLY A 327 12.79 8.98 13.19
N ILE A 328 12.58 10.29 13.33
CA ILE A 328 12.00 10.88 14.56
C ILE A 328 10.59 10.34 14.79
N TRP A 329 9.74 10.28 13.77
CA TRP A 329 8.40 9.69 13.88
C TRP A 329 8.46 8.25 14.37
N GLY A 330 9.24 7.39 13.72
CA GLY A 330 9.40 5.99 14.11
C GLY A 330 9.96 5.83 15.53
N LEU A 331 10.91 6.70 15.92
CA LEU A 331 11.44 6.72 17.29
C LEU A 331 10.36 7.09 18.31
N LEU A 332 9.53 8.09 18.04
CA LEU A 332 8.41 8.46 18.91
C LEU A 332 7.44 7.30 19.10
N ILE A 333 7.11 6.58 18.04
CA ILE A 333 6.23 5.39 18.12
C ILE A 333 6.93 4.26 18.89
N THR A 334 8.20 4.01 18.63
CA THR A 334 9.01 3.05 19.42
C THR A 334 8.95 3.37 20.92
N LEU A 335 9.20 4.62 21.30
CA LEU A 335 9.13 5.06 22.70
C LEU A 335 7.71 4.87 23.28
N LEU A 336 6.68 5.20 22.50
CA LEU A 336 5.29 5.02 22.91
C LEU A 336 4.96 3.54 23.19
N PHE A 337 5.36 2.63 22.29
CA PHE A 337 5.09 1.20 22.41
C PHE A 337 5.91 0.54 23.54
N VAL A 338 7.13 1.01 23.78
CA VAL A 338 7.99 0.45 24.81
C VAL A 338 7.65 0.99 26.21
N PHE A 339 7.35 2.29 26.35
CA PHE A 339 7.14 2.93 27.65
C PHE A 339 5.67 3.04 28.08
N ALA A 340 4.71 2.93 27.16
CA ALA A 340 3.29 3.00 27.48
C ALA A 340 2.47 1.80 26.98
N PRO A 341 3.00 0.56 26.89
CA PRO A 341 2.31 -0.56 26.27
C PRO A 341 1.04 -0.95 27.04
N HIS A 342 1.04 -0.91 28.38
CA HIS A 342 -0.12 -1.22 29.22
C HIS A 342 -1.30 -0.27 28.96
N LYS A 343 -1.02 1.04 28.80
CA LYS A 343 -2.07 2.02 28.49
C LYS A 343 -2.70 1.76 27.13
N ILE A 344 -1.86 1.45 26.13
CA ILE A 344 -2.33 1.14 24.78
C ILE A 344 -3.12 -0.16 24.77
N ALA A 345 -2.58 -1.23 25.35
CA ALA A 345 -3.25 -2.53 25.41
C ALA A 345 -4.59 -2.45 26.16
N GLY A 346 -4.67 -1.70 27.27
CA GLY A 346 -5.88 -1.50 28.07
C GLY A 346 -7.02 -0.75 27.37
N ILE A 347 -6.73 -0.06 26.25
CA ILE A 347 -7.78 0.54 25.41
C ILE A 347 -8.58 -0.55 24.66
N PHE A 348 -7.91 -1.63 24.27
CA PHE A 348 -8.47 -2.66 23.40
C PHE A 348 -8.84 -3.96 24.11
N PHE A 349 -8.16 -4.27 25.22
CA PHE A 349 -8.34 -5.51 25.97
C PHE A 349 -8.76 -5.22 27.41
N HIS A 350 -9.68 -6.03 27.94
CA HIS A 350 -10.20 -5.92 29.29
C HIS A 350 -9.74 -7.09 30.18
N GLU A 351 -9.34 -8.19 29.59
CA GLU A 351 -8.83 -9.36 30.31
C GLU A 351 -7.33 -9.20 30.60
N GLN A 352 -6.92 -9.39 31.85
CA GLN A 352 -5.54 -9.19 32.31
C GLN A 352 -4.53 -9.99 31.48
N LYS A 353 -4.84 -11.23 31.18
CA LYS A 353 -3.97 -12.12 30.40
C LYS A 353 -3.79 -11.64 28.94
N ALA A 354 -4.87 -11.14 28.32
CA ALA A 354 -4.81 -10.56 26.97
C ALA A 354 -3.98 -9.27 26.96
N ILE A 355 -4.10 -8.44 28.03
CA ILE A 355 -3.28 -7.23 28.21
C ILE A 355 -1.81 -7.61 28.31
N GLU A 356 -1.43 -8.58 29.12
CA GLU A 356 -0.03 -9.02 29.29
C GLU A 356 0.57 -9.54 27.98
N THR A 357 -0.22 -10.35 27.22
CA THR A 357 0.21 -10.82 25.90
C THR A 357 0.37 -9.66 24.91
N ALA A 358 -0.55 -8.70 24.92
CA ALA A 358 -0.49 -7.51 24.05
C ALA A 358 0.68 -6.59 24.42
N VAL A 359 0.99 -6.44 25.70
CA VAL A 359 2.18 -5.71 26.19
C VAL A 359 3.44 -6.35 25.66
N GLY A 360 3.56 -7.68 25.75
CA GLY A 360 4.70 -8.42 25.18
C GLY A 360 4.87 -8.15 23.68
N TYR A 361 3.77 -8.23 22.94
CA TYR A 361 3.76 -7.93 21.51
C TYR A 361 4.23 -6.49 21.21
N LEU A 362 3.59 -5.50 21.84
CA LEU A 362 3.88 -4.08 21.60
C LEU A 362 5.33 -3.72 21.91
N VAL A 363 5.88 -4.25 23.02
CA VAL A 363 7.27 -4.01 23.37
C VAL A 363 8.22 -4.64 22.36
N ILE A 364 8.03 -5.92 22.03
CA ILE A 364 8.94 -6.64 21.11
C ILE A 364 8.91 -6.01 19.73
N VAL A 365 7.72 -5.82 19.15
CA VAL A 365 7.58 -5.28 17.78
C VAL A 365 7.89 -3.78 17.76
N GLY A 366 7.52 -3.06 18.81
CA GLY A 366 7.81 -1.64 18.99
C GLY A 366 9.29 -1.29 18.88
N LEU A 367 10.20 -2.16 19.32
CA LEU A 367 11.64 -1.97 19.17
C LEU A 367 12.09 -1.85 17.71
N SER A 368 11.33 -2.38 16.76
CA SER A 368 11.66 -2.30 15.32
C SER A 368 10.92 -1.19 14.57
N GLU A 369 9.98 -0.46 15.18
CA GLU A 369 9.14 0.52 14.48
C GLU A 369 9.94 1.63 13.79
N ALA A 370 10.96 2.17 14.45
CA ALA A 370 11.83 3.17 13.83
C ALA A 370 12.52 2.63 12.57
N PHE A 371 13.00 1.39 12.63
CA PHE A 371 13.66 0.74 11.48
C PHE A 371 12.68 0.39 10.39
N LEU A 372 11.47 -0.04 10.72
CA LEU A 372 10.39 -0.32 9.78
C LEU A 372 9.97 0.95 9.01
N CYS A 373 9.77 2.06 9.72
CA CYS A 373 9.45 3.35 9.12
C CYS A 373 10.55 3.81 8.15
N VAL A 374 11.82 3.71 8.58
CA VAL A 374 12.98 4.06 7.74
C VAL A 374 13.10 3.11 6.55
N GLU A 375 12.83 1.83 6.72
CA GLU A 375 12.78 0.84 5.62
C GLU A 375 11.78 1.28 4.55
N MET A 376 10.50 1.50 4.92
CA MET A 376 9.43 1.83 3.98
C MET A 376 9.74 3.12 3.20
N MET A 377 10.20 4.14 3.89
CA MET A 377 10.64 5.39 3.29
C MET A 377 11.82 5.17 2.32
N THR A 378 12.81 4.35 2.69
CA THR A 378 13.99 4.09 1.86
C THR A 378 13.66 3.22 0.63
N VAL A 379 12.72 2.28 0.76
CA VAL A 379 12.16 1.54 -0.39
C VAL A 379 11.52 2.51 -1.38
N GLY A 380 10.76 3.51 -0.90
CA GLY A 380 10.24 4.59 -1.74
C GLY A 380 11.34 5.35 -2.48
N ALA A 381 12.41 5.71 -1.76
CA ALA A 381 13.57 6.41 -2.32
C ALA A 381 14.30 5.60 -3.41
N LEU A 382 14.61 4.34 -3.14
CA LEU A 382 15.28 3.43 -4.09
C LEU A 382 14.40 3.13 -5.31
N SER A 383 13.09 3.01 -5.09
CA SER A 383 12.12 2.85 -6.19
C SER A 383 12.11 4.09 -7.09
N GLY A 384 12.18 5.30 -6.54
CA GLY A 384 12.32 6.55 -7.29
C GLY A 384 13.59 6.60 -8.16
N LEU A 385 14.67 5.97 -7.73
CA LEU A 385 15.88 5.74 -8.53
C LEU A 385 15.71 4.64 -9.59
N GLY A 386 14.58 3.92 -9.63
CA GLY A 386 14.34 2.79 -10.52
C GLY A 386 15.02 1.49 -10.07
N LYS A 387 15.50 1.40 -8.82
CA LYS A 387 16.23 0.23 -8.29
C LYS A 387 15.31 -0.78 -7.58
N THR A 388 14.07 -0.94 -8.06
CA THR A 388 13.05 -1.83 -7.43
C THR A 388 13.45 -3.29 -7.35
N ARG A 389 14.22 -3.81 -8.33
CA ARG A 389 14.75 -5.18 -8.29
C ARG A 389 15.59 -5.43 -7.02
N LEU A 390 16.44 -4.47 -6.66
CA LEU A 390 17.28 -4.55 -5.47
C LEU A 390 16.43 -4.49 -4.20
N CYS A 391 15.43 -3.60 -4.17
CA CYS A 391 14.46 -3.54 -3.07
C CYS A 391 13.76 -4.89 -2.87
N SER A 392 13.27 -5.48 -3.97
CA SER A 392 12.55 -6.75 -3.90
C SER A 392 13.43 -7.91 -3.46
N ILE A 393 14.69 -8.00 -3.93
CA ILE A 393 15.63 -9.03 -3.50
C ILE A 393 15.85 -8.92 -1.97
N ILE A 394 16.18 -7.74 -1.47
CA ILE A 394 16.41 -7.55 -0.03
C ILE A 394 15.14 -7.87 0.76
N SER A 395 13.99 -7.29 0.38
CA SER A 395 12.74 -7.50 1.11
C SER A 395 12.30 -8.97 1.10
N ILE A 396 12.33 -9.63 -0.06
CA ILE A 396 11.92 -11.03 -0.19
C ILE A 396 12.83 -11.93 0.64
N THR A 397 14.15 -11.75 0.57
CA THR A 397 15.11 -12.55 1.32
C THR A 397 14.85 -12.47 2.83
N PHE A 398 14.80 -11.25 3.38
CA PHE A 398 14.59 -11.07 4.83
C PHE A 398 13.19 -11.47 5.28
N THR A 399 12.18 -11.26 4.44
CA THR A 399 10.81 -11.69 4.76
C THR A 399 10.68 -13.22 4.71
N ALA A 400 11.30 -13.89 3.74
CA ALA A 400 11.30 -15.35 3.66
C ALA A 400 12.07 -15.99 4.83
N MET A 401 13.17 -15.37 5.27
CA MET A 401 13.93 -15.83 6.45
C MET A 401 13.11 -15.81 7.75
N ARG A 402 12.01 -15.04 7.79
CA ARG A 402 11.10 -15.03 8.96
C ARG A 402 10.55 -16.43 9.27
N VAL A 403 10.21 -17.21 8.26
CA VAL A 403 9.60 -18.55 8.49
C VAL A 403 10.56 -19.50 9.21
N PRO A 404 11.75 -19.80 8.71
CA PRO A 404 12.68 -20.71 9.40
C PRO A 404 13.11 -20.18 10.76
N ILE A 405 13.36 -18.87 10.90
CA ILE A 405 13.75 -18.30 12.19
C ILE A 405 12.59 -18.38 13.19
N ALA A 406 11.36 -18.11 12.78
CA ALA A 406 10.18 -18.22 13.65
C ALA A 406 9.96 -19.68 14.09
N VAL A 407 10.14 -20.67 13.19
CA VAL A 407 10.06 -22.10 13.56
C VAL A 407 11.11 -22.46 14.60
N LEU A 408 12.33 -21.96 14.46
CA LEU A 408 13.40 -22.22 15.42
C LEU A 408 13.12 -21.57 16.77
N LEU A 409 12.82 -20.26 16.78
CA LEU A 409 12.61 -19.50 18.01
C LEU A 409 11.32 -19.89 18.75
N SER A 410 10.26 -20.26 18.06
CA SER A 410 9.01 -20.71 18.67
C SER A 410 9.14 -22.03 19.44
N ARG A 411 10.15 -22.84 19.11
CA ARG A 411 10.45 -24.11 19.83
C ARG A 411 11.38 -23.91 21.04
N THR A 412 11.87 -22.71 21.27
CA THR A 412 12.68 -22.37 22.44
C THR A 412 11.78 -21.91 23.60
N VAL A 413 12.38 -21.51 24.69
CA VAL A 413 11.69 -20.89 25.86
C VAL A 413 10.94 -19.60 25.50
N LEU A 414 11.22 -19.02 24.32
CA LEU A 414 10.54 -17.81 23.85
C LEU A 414 9.11 -18.09 23.36
N GLY A 415 8.79 -19.30 22.89
CA GLY A 415 7.47 -19.67 22.43
C GLY A 415 6.87 -18.66 21.45
N LEU A 416 5.70 -18.10 21.79
CA LEU A 416 5.01 -17.08 20.99
C LEU A 416 5.88 -15.82 20.74
N ASN A 417 6.58 -15.35 21.77
CA ASN A 417 7.45 -14.19 21.67
C ASN A 417 8.57 -14.41 20.65
N GLY A 418 9.02 -15.65 20.44
CA GLY A 418 10.01 -16.00 19.43
C GLY A 418 9.57 -15.66 18.01
N ILE A 419 8.28 -15.79 17.70
CA ILE A 419 7.73 -15.39 16.39
C ILE A 419 7.80 -13.88 16.25
N TRP A 420 7.45 -13.11 17.27
CA TRP A 420 7.50 -11.65 17.24
C TRP A 420 8.92 -11.11 17.21
N TRP A 421 9.85 -11.71 17.98
CA TRP A 421 11.27 -11.38 17.88
C TRP A 421 11.84 -11.59 16.48
N THR A 422 11.36 -12.61 15.76
CA THR A 422 11.76 -12.84 14.38
C THR A 422 11.39 -11.66 13.48
N ILE A 423 10.17 -11.11 13.66
CA ILE A 423 9.71 -9.92 12.93
C ILE A 423 10.62 -8.74 13.24
N THR A 424 10.87 -8.50 14.52
CA THR A 424 11.72 -7.38 15.02
C THR A 424 13.12 -7.44 14.46
N VAL A 425 13.82 -8.55 14.64
CA VAL A 425 15.22 -8.70 14.20
C VAL A 425 15.34 -8.55 12.67
N THR A 426 14.46 -9.19 11.92
CA THR A 426 14.50 -9.08 10.46
C THR A 426 14.16 -7.67 9.97
N SER A 427 13.28 -6.93 10.64
CA SER A 427 12.93 -5.54 10.30
C SER A 427 14.10 -4.59 10.62
N VAL A 428 14.76 -4.76 11.75
CA VAL A 428 15.97 -3.96 12.12
C VAL A 428 17.07 -4.16 11.08
N LEU A 429 17.42 -5.41 10.78
CA LEU A 429 18.48 -5.73 9.80
C LEU A 429 18.13 -5.19 8.42
N LYS A 430 16.88 -5.32 8.01
CA LYS A 430 16.36 -4.82 6.74
C LYS A 430 16.45 -3.30 6.66
N GLY A 431 15.99 -2.60 7.70
CA GLY A 431 16.04 -1.14 7.78
C GLY A 431 17.47 -0.60 7.64
N ILE A 432 18.43 -1.19 8.39
CA ILE A 432 19.85 -0.85 8.31
C ILE A 432 20.40 -1.10 6.91
N LEU A 433 20.13 -2.28 6.34
CA LEU A 433 20.65 -2.64 5.02
C LEU A 433 20.11 -1.73 3.91
N PHE A 434 18.85 -1.32 3.99
CA PHE A 434 18.28 -0.38 3.03
C PHE A 434 18.97 1.00 3.08
N VAL A 435 19.23 1.53 4.26
CA VAL A 435 19.95 2.80 4.43
C VAL A 435 21.36 2.70 3.84
N ILE A 436 22.11 1.63 4.20
CA ILE A 436 23.45 1.38 3.65
C ILE A 436 23.40 1.29 2.12
N THR A 437 22.44 0.57 1.57
CA THR A 437 22.25 0.39 0.13
C THR A 437 22.01 1.74 -0.56
N PHE A 438 21.14 2.59 0.00
CA PHE A 438 20.88 3.92 -0.58
C PHE A 438 22.13 4.80 -0.54
N LEU A 439 22.84 4.85 0.58
CA LEU A 439 24.07 5.63 0.73
C LEU A 439 25.17 5.15 -0.20
N TRP A 440 25.31 3.84 -0.36
CA TRP A 440 26.29 3.24 -1.28
C TRP A 440 25.99 3.59 -2.75
N LEU A 441 24.72 3.45 -3.20
CA LEU A 441 24.32 3.76 -4.57
C LEU A 441 24.44 5.24 -4.91
N THR A 442 24.16 6.13 -3.95
CA THR A 442 24.23 7.57 -4.16
C THR A 442 25.60 8.16 -3.84
N GLY A 443 26.51 7.40 -3.24
CA GLY A 443 27.88 7.79 -2.92
C GLY A 443 28.79 7.91 -4.14
N LYS A 444 29.83 7.07 -4.22
CA LYS A 444 30.84 7.09 -5.31
C LYS A 444 30.28 6.75 -6.69
N HIS A 445 29.30 5.82 -6.78
CA HIS A 445 28.68 5.42 -8.04
C HIS A 445 27.68 6.46 -8.58
N GLY A 446 27.00 7.19 -7.71
CA GLY A 446 26.05 8.24 -8.11
C GLY A 446 26.69 9.42 -8.86
N LYS A 447 27.98 9.71 -8.63
CA LYS A 447 28.70 10.74 -9.38
C LYS A 447 28.93 10.35 -10.85
N LYS A 448 29.26 9.07 -11.11
CA LYS A 448 29.45 8.55 -12.48
C LYS A 448 28.12 8.47 -13.26
N GLU A 449 27.05 8.07 -12.60
CA GLU A 449 25.73 7.90 -13.22
C GLU A 449 25.06 9.28 -13.47
N GLY A 450 25.22 10.24 -12.56
CA GLY A 450 24.78 11.63 -12.75
C GLY A 450 25.49 12.32 -13.92
N ALA A 451 26.80 12.10 -14.09
CA ALA A 451 27.55 12.59 -15.23
C ALA A 451 27.07 11.95 -16.55
N ARG A 452 26.70 10.66 -16.53
CA ARG A 452 26.18 9.95 -17.71
C ARG A 452 24.79 10.45 -18.13
N ILE A 453 23.91 10.76 -17.17
CA ILE A 453 22.58 11.34 -17.42
C ILE A 453 22.71 12.78 -17.94
N ALA A 454 23.69 13.55 -17.42
CA ALA A 454 23.95 14.90 -17.88
C ALA A 454 24.60 14.95 -19.29
N ALA A 455 25.38 13.93 -19.67
CA ALA A 455 25.98 13.79 -20.98
C ALA A 455 25.03 13.30 -22.08
N CYS A 456 23.86 12.71 -21.69
CA CYS A 456 22.82 12.32 -22.64
C CYS A 456 21.75 13.41 -22.88
N LYS A 457 21.97 14.62 -22.38
CA LYS A 457 21.22 15.85 -22.67
C LYS A 457 21.98 16.68 -23.71
#